data_fed2b17a07b4b3818376def676fb9026
#
_entry.id   fed2b17a07b4b3818376def676fb9026
#
_cell.length_a   1.000
_cell.length_b   1.000
_cell.length_c   1.000
_cell.angle_alpha   90.00
_cell.angle_beta   90.00
_cell.angle_gamma   90.00
#
_symmetry.space_group_name_H-M   'P 1'
#
loop_
_entity.id
_entity.type
_entity.pdbx_description
1 polymer ?
#
loop_
_entity_poly.entity_id
_entity_poly.type
_entity_poly.pdbx_seq_one_letter_code
_entity_poly.pdbx_strand_id
1 'polypeptide(L)'
;MLDCIVIGAGQAGLAVGYYLRKKGLDFVILDAESGPGAAWRHTWPSLTLFSNSASSNLPGWPMPHHEGFPPASHVIDYFARYEQRYELPIRRPVKVDKVDHDGACFHVFAGTEQLTARTVVAATGTWSAPFIPYY
;
A
#
# COMPACT_ATOMS: atom_id res chain seq x y z
N MET A 1 -8.18 6.07 -19.21
CA MET A 1 -6.87 5.47 -18.87
C MET A 1 -6.28 6.26 -17.73
N LEU A 2 -5.92 5.61 -16.63
CA LEU A 2 -5.31 6.24 -15.45
C LEU A 2 -3.87 6.69 -15.73
N ASP A 3 -3.39 7.67 -14.97
CA ASP A 3 -1.96 8.02 -14.98
C ASP A 3 -1.13 6.95 -14.27
N CYS A 4 -1.67 6.41 -13.16
CA CYS A 4 -0.97 5.39 -12.38
C CYS A 4 -1.92 4.39 -11.73
N ILE A 5 -1.50 3.12 -11.69
CA ILE A 5 -2.07 2.09 -10.81
C ILE A 5 -0.99 1.69 -9.81
N VAL A 6 -1.31 1.76 -8.52
CA VAL A 6 -0.44 1.28 -7.44
C VAL A 6 -0.99 -0.06 -6.96
N ILE A 7 -0.13 -1.07 -6.85
CA ILE A 7 -0.51 -2.41 -6.40
C ILE A 7 0.01 -2.61 -4.98
N GLY A 8 -0.91 -2.64 -4.02
CA GLY A 8 -0.64 -2.74 -2.58
C GLY A 8 -0.78 -1.41 -1.85
N ALA A 9 -1.46 -1.45 -0.69
CA ALA A 9 -1.69 -0.29 0.19
C ALA A 9 -0.96 -0.44 1.53
N GLY A 10 0.25 -0.96 1.50
CA GLY A 10 1.18 -0.93 2.62
C GLY A 10 1.92 0.41 2.68
N GLN A 11 2.98 0.44 3.48
CA GLN A 11 3.81 1.65 3.67
C GLN A 11 4.23 2.29 2.34
N ALA A 12 4.76 1.51 1.41
CA ALA A 12 5.23 2.01 0.13
C ALA A 12 4.07 2.54 -0.74
N GLY A 13 2.97 1.79 -0.82
CA GLY A 13 1.81 2.19 -1.61
C GLY A 13 1.14 3.46 -1.10
N LEU A 14 1.01 3.60 0.22
CA LEU A 14 0.46 4.82 0.85
C LEU A 14 1.38 6.03 0.61
N ALA A 15 2.69 5.85 0.75
CA ALA A 15 3.65 6.92 0.49
C ALA A 15 3.61 7.40 -0.97
N VAL A 16 3.55 6.47 -1.92
CA VAL A 16 3.39 6.79 -3.35
C VAL A 16 2.04 7.50 -3.58
N GLY A 17 0.95 6.99 -2.99
CA GLY A 17 -0.39 7.58 -3.10
C GLY A 17 -0.43 9.04 -2.66
N TYR A 18 0.26 9.38 -1.58
CA TYR A 18 0.41 10.77 -1.12
C TYR A 18 1.02 11.66 -2.21
N TYR A 19 2.11 11.24 -2.83
CA TYR A 19 2.78 12.06 -3.85
C TYR A 19 1.97 12.13 -5.15
N LEU A 20 1.28 11.06 -5.55
CA LEU A 20 0.39 11.07 -6.70
C LEU A 20 -0.78 12.06 -6.48
N ARG A 21 -1.38 12.02 -5.29
CA ARG A 21 -2.43 12.98 -4.89
C ARG A 21 -1.91 14.42 -4.92
N LYS A 22 -0.75 14.65 -4.32
CA LYS A 22 -0.13 15.98 -4.27
C LYS A 22 0.17 16.55 -5.67
N LYS A 23 0.45 15.68 -6.63
CA LYS A 23 0.69 16.05 -8.03
C LYS A 23 -0.60 16.18 -8.86
N GLY A 24 -1.76 15.86 -8.30
CA GLY A 24 -3.05 15.91 -9.00
C GLY A 24 -3.18 14.88 -10.13
N LEU A 25 -2.48 13.74 -10.02
CA LEU A 25 -2.56 12.66 -10.99
C LEU A 25 -3.82 11.82 -10.77
N ASP A 26 -4.36 11.27 -11.85
CA ASP A 26 -5.47 10.31 -11.82
C ASP A 26 -4.92 8.91 -11.57
N PHE A 27 -5.23 8.34 -10.40
CA PHE A 27 -4.68 7.05 -9.98
C PHE A 27 -5.64 6.25 -9.12
N VAL A 28 -5.32 4.97 -8.96
CA VAL A 28 -5.98 4.06 -8.02
C VAL A 28 -4.94 3.21 -7.32
N ILE A 29 -5.21 2.85 -6.08
CA ILE A 29 -4.43 1.85 -5.32
C ILE A 29 -5.29 0.60 -5.22
N LEU A 30 -4.78 -0.52 -5.70
CA LEU A 30 -5.44 -1.83 -5.62
C LEU A 30 -4.83 -2.63 -4.48
N ASP A 31 -5.64 -3.03 -3.52
CA ASP A 31 -5.17 -3.75 -2.34
C ASP A 31 -5.96 -5.05 -2.14
N ALA A 32 -5.25 -6.14 -1.99
CA ALA A 32 -5.85 -7.47 -1.82
C ALA A 32 -6.44 -7.68 -0.40
N GLU A 33 -6.08 -6.83 0.55
CA GLU A 33 -6.58 -6.93 1.93
C GLU A 33 -8.05 -6.52 2.03
N SER A 34 -8.69 -6.95 3.12
CA SER A 34 -10.07 -6.55 3.41
C SER A 34 -10.19 -5.21 4.14
N GLY A 35 -9.06 -4.63 4.57
CA GLY A 35 -9.00 -3.37 5.31
C GLY A 35 -7.59 -2.80 5.36
N PRO A 36 -7.41 -1.61 5.98
CA PRO A 36 -6.10 -0.97 6.13
C PRO A 36 -5.13 -1.79 6.96
N GLY A 37 -3.83 -1.58 6.76
CA GLY A 37 -2.76 -2.16 7.57
C GLY A 37 -1.84 -3.12 6.84
N ALA A 38 -2.18 -3.58 5.64
CA ALA A 38 -1.37 -4.48 4.83
C ALA A 38 -0.84 -5.68 5.63
N ALA A 39 0.47 -5.98 5.54
CA ALA A 39 1.08 -7.11 6.24
C ALA A 39 0.93 -7.07 7.78
N TRP A 40 0.74 -5.89 8.37
CA TRP A 40 0.53 -5.74 9.81
C TRP A 40 -0.73 -6.42 10.32
N ARG A 41 -1.70 -6.69 9.45
CA ARG A 41 -2.92 -7.45 9.77
C ARG A 41 -2.66 -8.93 10.06
N HIS A 42 -1.52 -9.46 9.63
CA HIS A 42 -1.16 -10.89 9.66
C HIS A 42 0.01 -11.21 10.58
N THR A 43 0.58 -10.21 11.25
CA THR A 43 1.72 -10.41 12.13
C THR A 43 1.32 -11.11 13.44
N TRP A 44 2.30 -11.72 14.10
CA TRP A 44 2.08 -12.28 15.43
C TRP A 44 1.86 -11.16 16.46
N PRO A 45 1.13 -11.42 17.57
CA PRO A 45 0.66 -10.36 18.48
C PRO A 45 1.77 -9.54 19.15
N SER A 46 2.96 -10.11 19.37
CA SER A 46 4.08 -9.43 20.02
C SER A 46 4.97 -8.63 19.09
N LEU A 47 4.72 -8.68 17.76
CA LEU A 47 5.53 -7.89 16.82
C LEU A 47 5.25 -6.40 16.98
N THR A 48 6.33 -5.63 17.08
CA THR A 48 6.31 -4.16 17.08
C THR A 48 7.17 -3.63 15.95
N LEU A 49 7.07 -2.31 15.68
CA LEU A 49 8.09 -1.62 14.91
C LEU A 49 9.45 -1.72 15.63
N PHE A 50 10.53 -1.59 14.86
CA PHE A 50 11.91 -1.53 15.38
C PHE A 50 12.40 -0.09 15.56
N SER A 51 11.53 0.88 15.30
CA SER A 51 11.76 2.30 15.49
C SER A 51 10.62 2.90 16.33
N ASN A 52 10.90 3.99 17.05
CA ASN A 52 9.86 4.70 17.80
C ASN A 52 8.89 5.43 16.86
N SER A 53 7.75 5.90 17.38
CA SER A 53 6.74 6.62 16.60
C SER A 53 7.29 7.88 15.91
N ALA A 54 8.20 8.61 16.55
CA ALA A 54 8.78 9.82 15.98
C ALA A 54 9.63 9.57 14.73
N SER A 55 10.17 8.35 14.58
CA SER A 55 11.02 7.94 13.45
C SER A 55 10.30 7.03 12.44
N SER A 56 8.99 6.85 12.58
CA SER A 56 8.20 5.89 11.77
C SER A 56 7.13 6.59 10.92
N ASN A 57 7.50 7.70 10.31
CA ASN A 57 6.56 8.59 9.62
C ASN A 57 6.34 8.20 8.16
N LEU A 58 5.10 8.29 7.70
CA LEU A 58 4.76 8.43 6.29
C LEU A 58 4.88 9.90 5.86
N PRO A 59 5.01 10.18 4.55
CA PRO A 59 5.11 11.55 4.07
C PRO A 59 3.85 12.37 4.41
N GLY A 60 4.04 13.62 4.78
CA GLY A 60 2.98 14.61 4.99
C GLY A 60 2.31 14.59 6.36
N TRP A 61 2.19 13.47 7.02
CA TRP A 61 1.60 13.37 8.36
C TRP A 61 2.36 12.39 9.24
N PRO A 62 2.97 12.87 10.33
CA PRO A 62 3.74 12.03 11.23
C PRO A 62 2.86 11.00 11.95
N MET A 63 3.48 9.87 12.31
CA MET A 63 2.81 8.87 13.15
C MET A 63 2.41 9.48 14.49
N PRO A 64 1.16 9.28 14.95
CA PRO A 64 0.76 9.67 16.30
C PRO A 64 1.67 9.07 17.37
N HIS A 65 1.92 9.82 18.42
CA HIS A 65 2.83 9.40 19.49
C HIS A 65 2.41 8.07 20.11
N HIS A 66 3.39 7.21 20.32
CA HIS A 66 3.28 5.99 21.11
C HIS A 66 4.54 5.85 21.98
N GLU A 67 4.38 5.55 23.24
CA GLU A 67 5.52 5.30 24.13
C GLU A 67 6.14 3.94 23.81
N GLY A 68 7.47 3.89 23.63
CA GLY A 68 8.19 2.71 23.22
C GLY A 68 8.00 2.38 21.73
N PHE A 69 8.13 1.10 21.38
CA PHE A 69 7.96 0.64 20.00
C PHE A 69 6.49 0.40 19.68
N PRO A 70 5.93 1.06 18.65
CA PRO A 70 4.53 0.90 18.29
C PRO A 70 4.16 -0.55 17.93
N PRO A 71 3.06 -1.09 18.50
CA PRO A 71 2.54 -2.41 18.13
C PRO A 71 1.82 -2.37 16.79
N ALA A 72 1.51 -3.54 16.23
CA ALA A 72 0.80 -3.67 14.97
C ALA A 72 -0.53 -2.88 14.94
N SER A 73 -1.30 -2.90 16.03
CA SER A 73 -2.56 -2.14 16.13
C SER A 73 -2.39 -0.64 15.93
N HIS A 74 -1.30 -0.06 16.45
CA HIS A 74 -0.99 1.36 16.28
C HIS A 74 -0.63 1.69 14.82
N VAL A 75 0.11 0.79 14.15
CA VAL A 75 0.46 0.93 12.72
C VAL A 75 -0.79 0.84 11.85
N ILE A 76 -1.66 -0.14 12.12
CA ILE A 76 -2.92 -0.32 11.37
C ILE A 76 -3.82 0.91 11.52
N ASP A 77 -3.98 1.44 12.74
CA ASP A 77 -4.75 2.66 12.99
C ASP A 77 -4.14 3.87 12.25
N TYR A 78 -2.83 4.02 12.32
CA TYR A 78 -2.13 5.07 11.58
C TYR A 78 -2.37 4.99 10.08
N PHE A 79 -2.26 3.80 9.48
CA PHE A 79 -2.52 3.61 8.05
C PHE A 79 -3.97 3.93 7.69
N ALA A 80 -4.94 3.47 8.49
CA ALA A 80 -6.35 3.75 8.28
C ALA A 80 -6.66 5.25 8.28
N ARG A 81 -6.12 5.97 9.24
CA ARG A 81 -6.29 7.43 9.36
C ARG A 81 -5.55 8.18 8.27
N TYR A 82 -4.39 7.69 7.84
CA TYR A 82 -3.61 8.26 6.74
C TYR A 82 -4.38 8.18 5.41
N GLU A 83 -4.97 7.04 5.10
CA GLU A 83 -5.79 6.84 3.91
C GLU A 83 -6.96 7.84 3.85
N GLN A 84 -7.66 8.01 4.96
CA GLN A 84 -8.77 8.95 5.08
C GLN A 84 -8.31 10.40 4.96
N ARG A 85 -7.22 10.75 5.64
CA ARG A 85 -6.68 12.11 5.66
C ARG A 85 -6.35 12.62 4.27
N TYR A 86 -5.79 11.79 3.43
CA TYR A 86 -5.39 12.14 2.07
C TYR A 86 -6.39 11.68 1.00
N GLU A 87 -7.54 11.14 1.42
CA GLU A 87 -8.60 10.67 0.52
C GLU A 87 -8.03 9.80 -0.60
N LEU A 88 -7.16 8.84 -0.23
CA LEU A 88 -6.51 7.98 -1.20
C LEU A 88 -7.53 7.05 -1.87
N PRO A 89 -7.53 6.95 -3.21
CA PRO A 89 -8.49 6.15 -3.96
C PRO A 89 -8.13 4.66 -3.90
N ILE A 90 -8.36 4.05 -2.75
CA ILE A 90 -8.03 2.64 -2.50
C ILE A 90 -9.24 1.76 -2.76
N ARG A 91 -9.04 0.71 -3.55
CA ARG A 91 -10.05 -0.32 -3.82
C ARG A 91 -9.67 -1.61 -3.12
N ARG A 92 -10.56 -2.14 -2.28
CA ARG A 92 -10.42 -3.36 -1.49
C ARG A 92 -11.70 -4.18 -1.48
N PRO A 93 -11.64 -5.50 -1.38
CA PRO A 93 -10.47 -6.32 -1.69
C PRO A 93 -10.32 -6.46 -3.21
N VAL A 94 -9.14 -6.17 -3.74
CA VAL A 94 -8.83 -6.34 -5.17
C VAL A 94 -7.45 -6.98 -5.29
N LYS A 95 -7.42 -8.27 -5.63
CA LYS A 95 -6.19 -8.99 -5.88
C LYS A 95 -5.81 -8.86 -7.34
N VAL A 96 -4.65 -8.28 -7.59
CA VAL A 96 -4.07 -8.25 -8.94
C VAL A 96 -3.43 -9.59 -9.25
N ASP A 97 -3.83 -10.18 -10.38
CA ASP A 97 -3.34 -11.49 -10.82
C ASP A 97 -2.20 -11.36 -11.83
N LYS A 98 -2.24 -10.33 -12.68
CA LYS A 98 -1.30 -10.16 -13.78
C LYS A 98 -1.16 -8.69 -14.16
N VAL A 99 0.01 -8.32 -14.64
CA VAL A 99 0.29 -7.04 -15.29
C VAL A 99 0.99 -7.31 -16.61
N ASP A 100 0.45 -6.79 -17.69
CA ASP A 100 1.06 -6.82 -19.04
C ASP A 100 1.34 -5.40 -19.52
N HIS A 101 2.21 -5.28 -20.53
CA HIS A 101 2.49 -4.02 -21.22
C HIS A 101 2.50 -4.28 -22.73
N ASP A 102 1.71 -3.52 -23.48
CA ASP A 102 1.53 -3.71 -24.93
C ASP A 102 2.45 -2.81 -25.80
N GLY A 103 3.37 -2.11 -25.17
CA GLY A 103 4.26 -1.13 -25.80
C GLY A 103 3.75 0.31 -25.68
N ALA A 104 2.49 0.53 -25.32
CA ALA A 104 1.86 1.82 -25.16
C ALA A 104 1.39 2.09 -23.70
N CYS A 105 0.78 1.09 -23.08
CA CYS A 105 0.27 1.22 -21.71
C CYS A 105 0.30 -0.12 -20.96
N PHE A 106 0.09 -0.03 -19.65
CA PHE A 106 -0.03 -1.19 -18.78
C PHE A 106 -1.48 -1.66 -18.70
N HIS A 107 -1.66 -2.98 -18.72
CA HIS A 107 -2.91 -3.68 -18.49
C HIS A 107 -2.81 -4.45 -17.18
N VAL A 108 -3.63 -4.09 -16.21
CA VAL A 108 -3.68 -4.72 -14.89
C VAL A 108 -4.93 -5.55 -14.77
N PHE A 109 -4.78 -6.84 -14.50
CA PHE A 109 -5.86 -7.81 -14.41
C PHE A 109 -6.13 -8.20 -12.96
N ALA A 110 -7.40 -8.16 -12.57
CA ALA A 110 -7.88 -8.54 -11.25
C ALA A 110 -9.18 -9.33 -11.39
N GLY A 111 -9.11 -10.66 -11.37
CA GLY A 111 -10.24 -11.53 -11.69
C GLY A 111 -10.75 -11.29 -13.11
N THR A 112 -12.01 -10.84 -13.24
CA THR A 112 -12.62 -10.52 -14.54
C THR A 112 -12.44 -9.05 -14.95
N GLU A 113 -11.90 -8.23 -14.09
CA GLU A 113 -11.69 -6.80 -14.36
C GLU A 113 -10.32 -6.55 -14.98
N GLN A 114 -10.28 -5.63 -15.92
CA GLN A 114 -9.05 -5.10 -16.50
C GLN A 114 -9.04 -3.58 -16.39
N LEU A 115 -7.95 -3.05 -15.85
CA LEU A 115 -7.68 -1.61 -15.82
C LEU A 115 -6.47 -1.28 -16.68
N THR A 116 -6.44 -0.05 -17.18
CA THR A 116 -5.31 0.44 -17.98
C THR A 116 -4.70 1.70 -17.38
N ALA A 117 -3.38 1.80 -17.40
CA ALA A 117 -2.66 2.95 -16.92
C ALA A 117 -1.38 3.22 -17.73
N ARG A 118 -0.92 4.47 -17.66
CA ARG A 118 0.38 4.85 -18.25
C ARG A 118 1.55 4.29 -17.46
N THR A 119 1.38 4.16 -16.15
CA THR A 119 2.41 3.65 -15.23
C THR A 119 1.80 2.69 -14.21
N VAL A 120 2.62 1.77 -13.72
CA VAL A 120 2.28 0.87 -12.61
C VAL A 120 3.38 0.94 -11.56
N VAL A 121 2.99 1.02 -10.30
CA VAL A 121 3.89 0.90 -9.16
C VAL A 121 3.58 -0.39 -8.41
N ALA A 122 4.53 -1.31 -8.40
CA ALA A 122 4.45 -2.53 -7.61
C ALA A 122 4.91 -2.25 -6.17
N ALA A 123 3.95 -2.19 -5.24
CA ALA A 123 4.16 -2.00 -3.81
C ALA A 123 3.63 -3.21 -3.02
N THR A 124 3.82 -4.40 -3.57
CA THR A 124 3.19 -5.66 -3.14
C THR A 124 3.75 -6.24 -1.85
N GLY A 125 4.89 -5.75 -1.38
CA GLY A 125 5.58 -6.32 -0.22
C GLY A 125 6.04 -7.76 -0.46
N THR A 126 6.31 -8.48 0.63
CA THR A 126 6.85 -9.84 0.57
C THR A 126 6.04 -10.84 1.42
N TRP A 127 4.96 -10.40 2.06
CA TRP A 127 4.24 -11.21 3.03
C TRP A 127 3.55 -12.43 2.41
N SER A 128 2.78 -12.24 1.35
CA SER A 128 1.98 -13.31 0.73
C SER A 128 2.77 -14.21 -0.21
N ALA A 129 3.91 -13.73 -0.72
CA ALA A 129 4.78 -14.47 -1.62
C ALA A 129 6.26 -14.23 -1.28
N PRO A 130 6.73 -14.69 -0.10
CA PRO A 130 8.10 -14.47 0.33
C PRO A 130 9.07 -15.26 -0.55
N PHE A 131 10.22 -14.64 -0.87
CA PHE A 131 11.33 -15.35 -1.45
C PHE A 131 12.14 -16.03 -0.34
N ILE A 132 12.24 -17.36 -0.39
CA ILE A 132 13.05 -18.15 0.53
C ILE A 132 14.26 -18.66 -0.26
N PRO A 133 15.47 -18.14 0.00
CA PRO A 133 16.65 -18.62 -0.71
C PRO A 133 16.95 -20.09 -0.33
N TYR A 134 17.36 -20.85 -1.34
CA TYR A 134 17.80 -22.22 -1.16
C TYR A 134 19.32 -22.22 -0.97
N TYR A 135 19.80 -22.75 0.16
CA TYR A 135 21.23 -22.91 0.49
C TYR A 135 21.65 -24.37 0.40
#